data_7addcba52816128229e4913a5b01557c
#
_entry.id   7addcba52816128229e4913a5b01557c
#
_cell.length_a   1.000
_cell.length_b   1.000
_cell.length_c   1.000
_cell.angle_alpha   90.00
_cell.angle_beta   90.00
_cell.angle_gamma   90.00
#
_symmetry.space_group_name_H-M   'P 1'
#
loop_
_entity.id
_entity.type
_entity.pdbx_description
1 polymer ?
#
loop_
_entity_poly.entity_id
_entity_poly.type
_entity_poly.pdbx_seq_one_letter_code
_entity_poly.pdbx_strand_id
1 'polypeptide(L)'
;MEIVRTIAEADCAARALPRPLGLVPTMGALHDGHLALVARARATCASVMATIFVNPLQFGPNEDFAKYPRAFPEDARRLEAAGVDLLFAPSVAEMYPTGFDTTVDPGAVGTRYEGALRPGHFRGVATVCAKLFAIAGAERA
;
A
#
# COMPACT_ATOMS: atom_id res chain seq x y z
N MET A 1 9.72 14.29 4.20
CA MET A 1 9.01 12.98 4.28
C MET A 1 9.90 11.97 4.97
N GLU A 2 9.41 11.31 6.02
CA GLU A 2 10.10 10.19 6.66
C GLU A 2 9.89 8.91 5.83
N ILE A 3 10.92 8.04 5.75
CA ILE A 3 10.82 6.75 5.03
C ILE A 3 11.14 5.63 6.00
N VAL A 4 10.18 4.73 6.20
CA VAL A 4 10.29 3.58 7.11
C VAL A 4 10.11 2.27 6.35
N ARG A 5 10.69 1.18 6.87
CA ARG A 5 10.71 -0.10 6.16
C ARG A 5 10.18 -1.28 6.97
N THR A 6 10.08 -1.14 8.28
CA THR A 6 9.50 -2.17 9.14
C THR A 6 8.10 -1.80 9.60
N ILE A 7 7.29 -2.80 9.90
CA ILE A 7 5.92 -2.62 10.43
C ILE A 7 5.96 -1.86 11.75
N ALA A 8 6.93 -2.16 12.62
CA ALA A 8 7.07 -1.51 13.91
C ALA A 8 7.38 -0.01 13.77
N GLU A 9 8.29 0.36 12.85
CA GLU A 9 8.59 1.77 12.56
C GLU A 9 7.36 2.48 11.98
N ALA A 10 6.65 1.82 11.04
CA ALA A 10 5.48 2.39 10.39
C ALA A 10 4.33 2.65 11.38
N ASP A 11 4.02 1.69 12.26
CA ASP A 11 3.00 1.85 13.30
C ASP A 11 3.39 2.98 14.28
N CYS A 12 4.64 3.00 14.75
CA CYS A 12 5.13 4.03 15.65
C CYS A 12 5.07 5.44 15.02
N ALA A 13 5.59 5.59 13.81
CA ALA A 13 5.60 6.87 13.10
C ALA A 13 4.18 7.33 12.75
N ALA A 14 3.30 6.42 12.27
CA ALA A 14 1.93 6.77 11.95
C ALA A 14 1.12 7.24 13.17
N ARG A 15 1.34 6.63 14.34
CA ARG A 15 0.70 7.07 15.60
C ARG A 15 1.16 8.46 16.06
N ALA A 16 2.38 8.84 15.73
CA ALA A 16 2.94 10.15 16.10
C ALA A 16 2.47 11.29 15.18
N LEU A 17 1.90 10.97 14.02
CA LEU A 17 1.43 11.98 13.07
C LEU A 17 0.14 12.68 13.52
N PRO A 18 -0.04 13.97 13.17
CA PRO A 18 -1.29 14.69 13.39
C PRO A 18 -2.49 13.99 12.74
N ARG A 19 -3.64 14.03 13.44
CA ARG A 19 -4.88 13.40 12.99
C ARG A 19 -5.88 14.42 12.41
N PRO A 20 -6.74 14.05 11.46
CA PRO A 20 -6.86 12.72 10.85
C PRO A 20 -5.69 12.40 9.91
N LEU A 21 -5.28 11.11 9.89
CA LEU A 21 -4.28 10.57 8.97
C LEU A 21 -4.97 9.99 7.73
N GLY A 22 -4.52 10.40 6.55
CA GLY A 22 -4.90 9.81 5.27
C GLY A 22 -3.87 8.78 4.81
N LEU A 23 -4.32 7.62 4.33
CA LEU A 23 -3.46 6.58 3.76
C LEU A 23 -3.66 6.46 2.26
N VAL A 24 -2.58 6.46 1.49
CA VAL A 24 -2.59 6.22 0.03
C VAL A 24 -1.74 4.99 -0.29
N PRO A 25 -2.36 3.79 -0.34
CA PRO A 25 -1.64 2.58 -0.71
C PRO A 25 -1.28 2.57 -2.19
N THR A 26 -0.01 2.25 -2.51
CA THR A 26 0.47 2.09 -3.89
C THR A 26 1.43 0.91 -4.01
N MET A 27 1.68 0.50 -5.25
CA MET A 27 2.74 -0.45 -5.58
C MET A 27 3.99 0.22 -6.19
N GLY A 28 4.03 1.54 -6.20
CA GLY A 28 5.03 2.31 -6.95
C GLY A 28 4.67 2.48 -8.43
N ALA A 29 5.63 2.87 -9.27
CA ALA A 29 5.43 3.30 -10.65
C ALA A 29 4.36 4.41 -10.73
N LEU A 30 4.57 5.45 -9.93
CA LEU A 30 3.55 6.48 -9.69
C LEU A 30 3.26 7.31 -10.94
N HIS A 31 1.99 7.62 -11.12
CA HIS A 31 1.48 8.52 -12.16
C HIS A 31 0.51 9.54 -11.54
N ASP A 32 0.01 10.47 -12.33
CA ASP A 32 -0.82 11.59 -11.88
C ASP A 32 -2.09 11.13 -11.15
N GLY A 33 -2.63 9.96 -11.47
CA GLY A 33 -3.75 9.38 -10.74
C GLY A 33 -3.43 9.09 -9.26
N HIS A 34 -2.23 8.56 -8.98
CA HIS A 34 -1.78 8.36 -7.60
C HIS A 34 -1.57 9.70 -6.89
N LEU A 35 -0.97 10.69 -7.58
CA LEU A 35 -0.75 12.02 -7.00
C LEU A 35 -2.07 12.77 -6.73
N ALA A 36 -3.10 12.53 -7.52
CA ALA A 36 -4.44 13.05 -7.26
C ALA A 36 -5.05 12.49 -5.95
N LEU A 37 -4.79 11.21 -5.64
CA LEU A 37 -5.19 10.62 -4.35
C LEU A 37 -4.44 11.28 -3.18
N VAL A 38 -3.12 11.51 -3.33
CA VAL A 38 -2.34 12.25 -2.32
C VAL A 38 -2.89 13.66 -2.13
N ALA A 39 -3.16 14.39 -3.21
CA ALA A 39 -3.74 15.74 -3.13
C ALA A 39 -5.11 15.72 -2.43
N ARG A 40 -5.95 14.71 -2.70
CA ARG A 40 -7.24 14.54 -2.02
C ARG A 40 -7.06 14.27 -0.52
N ALA A 41 -6.12 13.40 -0.15
CA ALA A 41 -5.80 13.13 1.25
C ALA A 41 -5.30 14.41 1.95
N ARG A 42 -4.37 15.16 1.34
CA ARG A 42 -3.87 16.43 1.88
C ARG A 42 -4.98 17.47 2.10
N ALA A 43 -5.97 17.51 1.23
CA ALA A 43 -7.09 18.45 1.35
C ALA A 43 -8.04 18.15 2.52
N THR A 44 -8.01 16.92 3.06
CA THR A 44 -9.01 16.43 4.03
C THR A 44 -8.41 15.83 5.30
N CYS A 45 -7.08 15.68 5.36
CA CYS A 45 -6.36 15.11 6.49
C CYS A 45 -5.27 16.06 6.99
N ALA A 46 -4.92 15.95 8.25
CA ALA A 46 -3.84 16.73 8.85
C ALA A 46 -2.46 16.19 8.43
N SER A 47 -2.37 14.88 8.19
CA SER A 47 -1.17 14.23 7.66
C SER A 47 -1.51 13.15 6.65
N VAL A 48 -0.52 12.77 5.82
CA VAL A 48 -0.67 11.76 4.77
C VAL A 48 0.47 10.76 4.85
N MET A 49 0.10 9.49 4.92
CA MET A 49 0.99 8.35 4.76
C MET A 49 0.76 7.73 3.38
N ALA A 50 1.83 7.43 2.66
CA ALA A 50 1.77 6.63 1.45
C ALA A 50 2.51 5.30 1.66
N THR A 51 2.20 4.32 0.81
CA THR A 51 2.97 3.07 0.78
C THR A 51 3.48 2.79 -0.63
N ILE A 52 4.67 2.16 -0.71
CA ILE A 52 5.17 1.56 -1.95
C ILE A 52 5.48 0.10 -1.63
N PHE A 53 4.57 -0.79 -2.03
CA PHE A 53 4.73 -2.23 -1.80
C PHE A 53 4.16 -3.02 -2.98
N VAL A 54 5.04 -3.67 -3.75
CA VAL A 54 4.62 -4.59 -4.82
C VAL A 54 4.20 -5.90 -4.15
N ASN A 55 2.88 -6.13 -4.11
CA ASN A 55 2.29 -7.23 -3.35
C ASN A 55 2.33 -8.55 -4.15
N PRO A 56 3.14 -9.55 -3.76
CA PRO A 56 3.23 -10.80 -4.50
C PRO A 56 1.93 -11.62 -4.50
N LEU A 57 1.09 -11.47 -3.46
CA LEU A 57 -0.14 -12.27 -3.33
C LEU A 57 -1.23 -11.92 -4.36
N GLN A 58 -1.11 -10.78 -5.04
CA GLN A 58 -2.07 -10.38 -6.07
C GLN A 58 -1.62 -10.72 -7.48
N PHE A 59 -0.44 -11.36 -7.64
CA PHE A 59 0.07 -11.83 -8.93
C PHE A 59 -0.21 -13.31 -9.08
N GLY A 60 -0.78 -13.69 -10.22
CA GLY A 60 -0.99 -15.07 -10.59
C GLY A 60 0.29 -15.76 -11.06
N PRO A 61 0.28 -17.10 -11.20
CA PRO A 61 1.45 -17.87 -11.61
C PRO A 61 1.97 -17.51 -13.02
N ASN A 62 1.13 -16.91 -13.86
CA ASN A 62 1.48 -16.49 -15.22
C ASN A 62 1.75 -14.98 -15.31
N GLU A 63 1.72 -14.27 -14.20
CA GLU A 63 2.00 -12.84 -14.13
C GLU A 63 3.42 -12.61 -13.63
N ASP A 64 4.15 -11.75 -14.33
CA ASP A 64 5.57 -11.52 -14.01
C ASP A 64 5.73 -10.46 -12.91
N PHE A 65 5.66 -10.90 -11.67
CA PHE A 65 5.94 -10.06 -10.49
C PHE A 65 7.34 -9.41 -10.57
N ALA A 66 8.31 -10.09 -11.19
CA ALA A 66 9.68 -9.58 -11.30
C ALA A 66 9.79 -8.40 -12.27
N LYS A 67 8.91 -8.32 -13.27
CA LYS A 67 8.89 -7.24 -14.27
C LYS A 67 8.10 -6.01 -13.82
N TYR A 68 7.40 -6.06 -12.68
CA TYR A 68 6.68 -4.89 -12.20
C TYR A 68 7.66 -3.71 -12.02
N PRO A 69 7.37 -2.53 -12.61
CA PRO A 69 8.29 -1.39 -12.59
C PRO A 69 8.64 -0.97 -11.16
N ARG A 70 9.94 -0.78 -10.90
CA ARG A 70 10.46 -0.34 -9.60
C ARG A 70 11.31 0.90 -9.78
N ALA A 71 10.70 2.06 -9.61
CA ALA A 71 11.34 3.37 -9.72
C ALA A 71 11.36 4.08 -8.36
N PHE A 72 11.74 3.36 -7.29
CA PHE A 72 11.62 3.84 -5.91
C PHE A 72 12.19 5.26 -5.68
N PRO A 73 13.39 5.63 -6.16
CA PRO A 73 13.92 6.98 -5.93
C PRO A 73 13.06 8.08 -6.57
N GLU A 74 12.51 7.82 -7.76
CA GLU A 74 11.63 8.75 -8.47
C GLU A 74 10.27 8.85 -7.77
N ASP A 75 9.69 7.70 -7.43
CA ASP A 75 8.41 7.63 -6.72
C ASP A 75 8.49 8.35 -5.36
N ALA A 76 9.56 8.13 -4.59
CA ALA A 76 9.77 8.81 -3.31
C ALA A 76 9.87 10.33 -3.48
N ARG A 77 10.60 10.82 -4.49
CA ARG A 77 10.67 12.27 -4.78
C ARG A 77 9.30 12.86 -5.15
N ARG A 78 8.50 12.13 -5.94
CA ARG A 78 7.15 12.56 -6.30
C ARG A 78 6.22 12.66 -5.09
N LEU A 79 6.26 11.66 -4.19
CA LEU A 79 5.47 11.66 -2.97
C LEU A 79 5.88 12.80 -2.02
N GLU A 80 7.18 13.02 -1.86
CA GLU A 80 7.69 14.12 -1.04
C GLU A 80 7.26 15.48 -1.61
N ALA A 81 7.39 15.69 -2.91
CA ALA A 81 6.93 16.92 -3.58
C ALA A 81 5.41 17.11 -3.48
N ALA A 82 4.64 16.04 -3.43
CA ALA A 82 3.18 16.06 -3.24
C ALA A 82 2.78 16.29 -1.77
N GLY A 83 3.73 16.35 -0.84
CA GLY A 83 3.48 16.65 0.58
C GLY A 83 3.11 15.43 1.42
N VAL A 84 3.56 14.23 1.07
CA VAL A 84 3.45 13.05 1.93
C VAL A 84 4.37 13.21 3.13
N ASP A 85 3.87 12.91 4.32
CA ASP A 85 4.61 13.03 5.58
C ASP A 85 5.40 11.76 5.90
N LEU A 86 4.81 10.58 5.63
CA LEU A 86 5.38 9.26 5.92
C LEU A 86 5.27 8.33 4.71
N LEU A 87 6.36 7.70 4.32
CA LEU A 87 6.39 6.66 3.29
C LEU A 87 6.78 5.32 3.90
N PHE A 88 5.88 4.34 3.85
CA PHE A 88 6.16 2.97 4.23
C PHE A 88 6.50 2.13 3.00
N ALA A 89 7.72 1.60 2.98
CA ALA A 89 8.23 0.82 1.85
C ALA A 89 8.84 -0.52 2.34
N PRO A 90 7.99 -1.46 2.79
CA PRO A 90 8.46 -2.73 3.36
C PRO A 90 9.00 -3.69 2.32
N SER A 91 9.78 -4.67 2.78
CA SER A 91 10.12 -5.85 2.02
C SER A 91 8.97 -6.87 2.01
N VAL A 92 9.04 -7.85 1.10
CA VAL A 92 8.09 -8.98 1.08
C VAL A 92 8.19 -9.80 2.36
N ALA A 93 9.40 -10.02 2.87
CA ALA A 93 9.61 -10.78 4.11
C ALA A 93 9.05 -10.06 5.35
N GLU A 94 9.05 -8.72 5.36
CA GLU A 94 8.43 -7.92 6.41
C GLU A 94 6.90 -8.06 6.40
N MET A 95 6.30 -7.96 5.21
CA MET A 95 4.85 -8.06 5.07
C MET A 95 4.33 -9.49 5.22
N TYR A 96 5.10 -10.47 4.75
CA TYR A 96 4.75 -11.89 4.73
C TYR A 96 5.92 -12.73 5.23
N PRO A 97 6.14 -12.78 6.56
CA PRO A 97 7.20 -13.60 7.15
C PRO A 97 6.92 -15.09 6.95
N THR A 98 7.95 -15.91 7.15
CA THR A 98 7.82 -17.37 7.11
C THR A 98 6.70 -17.83 8.06
N GLY A 99 5.80 -18.68 7.55
CA GLY A 99 4.62 -19.14 8.30
C GLY A 99 3.41 -18.22 8.23
N PHE A 100 3.45 -17.13 7.43
CA PHE A 100 2.27 -16.32 7.18
C PHE A 100 1.19 -17.14 6.44
N ASP A 101 -0.02 -17.21 7.03
CA ASP A 101 -1.14 -18.01 6.51
C ASP A 101 -2.50 -17.28 6.60
N THR A 102 -2.55 -16.16 7.32
CA THR A 102 -3.80 -15.40 7.53
C THR A 102 -4.13 -14.55 6.31
N THR A 103 -5.27 -14.80 5.68
CA THR A 103 -5.73 -14.06 4.49
C THR A 103 -7.14 -13.51 4.69
N VAL A 104 -7.47 -12.48 3.90
CA VAL A 104 -8.81 -11.90 3.82
C VAL A 104 -9.47 -12.38 2.54
N ASP A 105 -10.60 -13.07 2.66
CA ASP A 105 -11.40 -13.52 1.53
C ASP A 105 -12.48 -12.48 1.20
N PRO A 106 -12.49 -11.89 -0.01
CA PRO A 106 -13.51 -10.93 -0.42
C PRO A 106 -14.86 -11.60 -0.75
N GLY A 107 -14.96 -12.93 -0.68
CA GLY A 107 -16.17 -13.67 -1.00
C GLY A 107 -16.53 -13.64 -2.49
N ALA A 108 -17.81 -13.86 -2.80
CA ALA A 108 -18.30 -14.00 -4.18
C ALA A 108 -18.06 -12.76 -5.07
N VAL A 109 -17.95 -11.57 -4.50
CA VAL A 109 -17.66 -10.34 -5.27
C VAL A 109 -16.27 -10.39 -5.90
N GLY A 110 -15.32 -11.04 -5.22
CA GLY A 110 -13.94 -11.21 -5.69
C GLY A 110 -13.76 -12.22 -6.82
N THR A 111 -14.82 -12.90 -7.26
CA THR A 111 -14.76 -13.89 -8.36
C THR A 111 -15.29 -13.35 -9.69
N ARG A 112 -15.70 -12.08 -9.74
CA ARG A 112 -16.27 -11.43 -10.93
C ARG A 112 -15.23 -10.56 -11.65
N TYR A 113 -15.47 -10.28 -12.94
CA TYR A 113 -14.63 -9.42 -13.78
C TYR A 113 -13.16 -9.85 -13.74
N GLU A 114 -12.26 -9.01 -13.29
CA GLU A 114 -10.85 -9.35 -13.12
C GLU A 114 -10.62 -10.59 -12.24
N GLY A 115 -11.47 -10.80 -11.24
CA GLY A 115 -11.37 -11.99 -10.39
C GLY A 115 -11.67 -13.31 -11.09
N ALA A 116 -12.47 -13.29 -12.16
CA ALA A 116 -12.72 -14.45 -13.00
C ALA A 116 -11.50 -14.78 -13.90
N LEU A 117 -10.81 -13.73 -14.37
CA LEU A 117 -9.62 -13.87 -15.23
C LEU A 117 -8.34 -14.13 -14.42
N ARG A 118 -8.30 -13.67 -13.18
CA ARG A 118 -7.14 -13.72 -12.27
C ARG A 118 -7.53 -14.37 -10.93
N PRO A 119 -7.71 -15.70 -10.87
CA PRO A 119 -8.10 -16.38 -9.63
C PRO A 119 -7.15 -16.07 -8.46
N GLY A 120 -7.70 -15.68 -7.31
CA GLY A 120 -6.92 -15.31 -6.13
C GLY A 120 -6.44 -13.86 -6.08
N HIS A 121 -6.50 -13.11 -7.18
CA HIS A 121 -6.06 -11.71 -7.23
C HIS A 121 -6.69 -10.85 -6.11
N PHE A 122 -8.00 -10.82 -6.01
CA PHE A 122 -8.69 -9.99 -5.02
C PHE A 122 -8.52 -10.48 -3.58
N ARG A 123 -8.24 -11.76 -3.34
CA ARG A 123 -7.81 -12.23 -2.02
C ARG A 123 -6.46 -11.62 -1.64
N GLY A 124 -5.52 -11.57 -2.59
CA GLY A 124 -4.23 -10.89 -2.39
C GLY A 124 -4.40 -9.40 -2.11
N VAL A 125 -5.25 -8.71 -2.88
CA VAL A 125 -5.55 -7.28 -2.69
C VAL A 125 -6.21 -7.03 -1.34
N ALA A 126 -7.25 -7.77 -0.99
CA ALA A 126 -7.95 -7.62 0.29
C ALA A 126 -7.01 -7.86 1.48
N THR A 127 -6.14 -8.87 1.38
CA THR A 127 -5.18 -9.19 2.43
C THR A 127 -4.17 -8.06 2.65
N VAL A 128 -3.55 -7.54 1.58
CA VAL A 128 -2.57 -6.46 1.72
C VAL A 128 -3.22 -5.17 2.20
N CYS A 129 -4.41 -4.83 1.70
CA CYS A 129 -5.13 -3.63 2.15
C CYS A 129 -5.48 -3.72 3.63
N ALA A 130 -6.01 -4.84 4.10
CA ALA A 130 -6.33 -5.04 5.51
C ALA A 130 -5.08 -4.89 6.41
N LYS A 131 -3.92 -5.44 5.99
CA LYS A 131 -2.66 -5.26 6.71
C LYS A 131 -2.22 -3.80 6.73
N LEU A 132 -2.23 -3.12 5.59
CA LEU A 132 -1.81 -1.71 5.51
C LEU A 132 -2.73 -0.79 6.33
N PHE A 133 -4.04 -1.03 6.32
CA PHE A 133 -4.99 -0.28 7.13
C PHE A 133 -4.75 -0.49 8.63
N ALA A 134 -4.49 -1.72 9.06
CA ALA A 134 -4.17 -2.02 10.45
C ALA A 134 -2.84 -1.39 10.90
N ILE A 135 -1.81 -1.41 10.06
CA ILE A 135 -0.49 -0.82 10.33
C ILE A 135 -0.59 0.71 10.44
N ALA A 136 -1.27 1.35 9.50
CA ALA A 136 -1.38 2.80 9.47
C ALA A 136 -2.33 3.35 10.55
N GLY A 137 -3.37 2.60 10.92
CA GLY A 137 -4.43 3.10 11.79
C GLY A 137 -5.04 4.42 11.28
N ALA A 138 -5.10 4.59 9.95
CA ALA A 138 -5.57 5.81 9.30
C ALA A 138 -7.10 5.93 9.38
N GLU A 139 -7.59 7.17 9.50
CA GLU A 139 -9.03 7.45 9.51
C GLU A 139 -9.62 7.52 8.10
N ARG A 140 -8.77 7.67 7.09
CA ARG A 140 -9.18 7.73 5.66
C ARG A 140 -8.18 7.01 4.77
N ALA A 141 -8.69 6.32 3.74
CA ALA A 141 -7.89 5.67 2.71
C ALA A 141 -8.57 5.77 1.34
#